data_fee92f1191d10e570125af5eca60bca8
#
_entry.id   fee92f1191d10e570125af5eca60bca8
#
_cell.length_a   1.000
_cell.length_b   1.000
_cell.length_c   1.000
_cell.angle_alpha   90.00
_cell.angle_beta   90.00
_cell.angle_gamma   90.00
#
_symmetry.space_group_name_H-M   'P 1'
#
loop_
_entity.id
_entity.type
_entity.pdbx_description
1 polymer ?
#
loop_
_entity_poly.entity_id
_entity_poly.type
_entity_poly.pdbx_seq_one_letter_code
_entity_poly.pdbx_strand_id
1 'polypeptide(L)'
;MLVATALFAIATGAGNAQNSNFNYNADRFADIEVLRYQVPGFNDLTLKQKTLVYYLQEAALQGRDILFDQNCKYNLAIRQTLEQIYTNYKGDRETADYKGLLLYLKQVWFANGIHHHYSMDKFKPQFSQAFFDAQVRALPAGKLPLAKGQTVDSFLAMIDKVIFDPTFMAKRVNQADGQDLILTSANNLYEGVTQKEVEDYYNKVKDLNDKTPISYGLNTKVVKINGKVVEEPYKVGGLYSKAITKIVYWLKKASNVAENEAQKAYIDKLIEFYTTGSLKTFDDYSIMWAEETKSTVDFINGFIESYGDPLGMTGSWEGMVNFKNK
;
A
#
# COMPACT_ATOMS: atom_id res chain seq x y z
N MET A 1 47.58 -24.90 -34.62
CA MET A 1 46.79 -24.57 -33.42
C MET A 1 46.79 -23.04 -33.31
N LEU A 2 45.82 -22.39 -33.95
CA LEU A 2 45.68 -20.92 -33.94
C LEU A 2 44.65 -20.55 -32.86
N VAL A 3 45.06 -19.76 -31.87
CA VAL A 3 44.19 -19.17 -30.85
C VAL A 3 43.69 -17.84 -31.40
N ALA A 4 42.40 -17.75 -31.67
CA ALA A 4 41.75 -16.52 -32.08
C ALA A 4 41.33 -15.75 -30.82
N THR A 5 41.97 -14.60 -30.55
CA THR A 5 41.64 -13.66 -29.50
C THR A 5 40.51 -12.75 -29.99
N ALA A 6 39.30 -12.92 -29.47
CA ALA A 6 38.19 -12.01 -29.74
C ALA A 6 38.32 -10.76 -28.86
N LEU A 7 38.56 -9.61 -29.47
CA LEU A 7 38.47 -8.29 -28.84
C LEU A 7 36.97 -7.94 -28.64
N PHE A 8 36.52 -7.90 -27.42
CA PHE A 8 35.25 -7.25 -27.07
C PHE A 8 35.48 -5.72 -27.02
N ALA A 9 34.94 -5.01 -28.00
CA ALA A 9 34.82 -3.56 -27.94
C ALA A 9 33.70 -3.21 -27.00
N ILE A 10 34.05 -2.69 -25.82
CA ILE A 10 33.10 -2.05 -24.89
C ILE A 10 32.72 -0.69 -25.48
N ALA A 11 31.55 -0.60 -26.09
CA ALA A 11 30.97 0.68 -26.46
C ALA A 11 30.62 1.43 -25.16
N THR A 12 31.48 2.39 -24.78
CA THR A 12 31.18 3.38 -23.76
C THR A 12 30.13 4.33 -24.31
N GLY A 13 28.83 4.02 -24.11
CA GLY A 13 27.78 5.00 -24.31
C GLY A 13 28.06 6.20 -23.43
N ALA A 14 28.13 7.39 -24.03
CA ALA A 14 28.20 8.64 -23.31
C ALA A 14 26.92 8.82 -22.51
N GLY A 15 26.89 8.29 -21.29
CA GLY A 15 25.87 8.62 -20.31
C GLY A 15 25.97 10.11 -20.03
N ASN A 16 24.86 10.84 -20.15
CA ASN A 16 24.75 12.22 -19.74
C ASN A 16 25.35 12.34 -18.33
N ALA A 17 26.35 13.20 -18.17
CA ALA A 17 27.01 13.46 -16.90
C ALA A 17 25.94 13.94 -15.90
N GLN A 18 25.52 13.02 -15.03
CA GLN A 18 24.64 13.34 -13.90
C GLN A 18 25.33 14.41 -13.06
N ASN A 19 24.55 15.42 -12.69
CA ASN A 19 25.03 16.52 -11.86
C ASN A 19 25.68 15.94 -10.59
N SER A 20 26.99 16.00 -10.47
CA SER A 20 27.81 15.33 -9.45
C SER A 20 27.45 15.73 -8.01
N ASN A 21 26.66 16.80 -7.84
CA ASN A 21 26.22 17.35 -6.55
C ASN A 21 24.84 16.89 -6.07
N PHE A 22 24.11 16.05 -6.81
CA PHE A 22 22.83 15.57 -6.35
C PHE A 22 22.98 14.48 -5.29
N ASN A 23 22.46 14.73 -4.09
CA ASN A 23 22.47 13.74 -3.02
C ASN A 23 21.35 12.74 -3.22
N TYR A 24 21.68 11.54 -3.69
CA TYR A 24 20.71 10.44 -3.88
C TYR A 24 20.26 9.82 -2.56
N ASN A 25 21.07 9.80 -1.52
CA ASN A 25 20.71 9.25 -0.22
C ASN A 25 19.87 10.27 0.55
N ALA A 26 18.61 9.96 0.80
CA ALA A 26 17.69 10.80 1.56
C ALA A 26 17.71 10.46 3.06
N ASP A 27 17.82 9.17 3.40
CA ASP A 27 17.88 8.68 4.78
C ASP A 27 18.44 7.25 4.83
N ARG A 28 18.96 6.83 5.98
CA ARG A 28 19.37 5.46 6.25
C ARG A 28 19.01 5.08 7.68
N PHE A 29 18.31 3.96 7.86
CA PHE A 29 17.94 3.44 9.18
C PHE A 29 17.71 1.95 9.14
N ALA A 30 18.03 1.22 10.20
CA ALA A 30 18.02 -0.24 10.24
C ALA A 30 18.74 -0.84 9.03
N ASP A 31 18.09 -1.72 8.29
CA ASP A 31 18.56 -2.34 7.04
C ASP A 31 18.05 -1.62 5.78
N ILE A 32 17.50 -0.39 5.93
CA ILE A 32 16.86 0.37 4.86
C ILE A 32 17.73 1.57 4.48
N GLU A 33 17.90 1.78 3.19
CA GLU A 33 18.42 2.99 2.60
C GLU A 33 17.35 3.64 1.72
N VAL A 34 16.96 4.87 2.06
CA VAL A 34 15.98 5.64 1.31
C VAL A 34 16.66 6.47 0.26
N LEU A 35 16.43 6.13 -1.00
CA LEU A 35 16.99 6.86 -2.13
C LEU A 35 15.94 7.78 -2.74
N ARG A 36 16.39 8.90 -3.25
CA ARG A 36 15.65 9.79 -4.12
C ARG A 36 16.34 9.89 -5.46
N TYR A 37 15.57 10.09 -6.49
CA TYR A 37 16.07 10.18 -7.84
C TYR A 37 15.77 11.55 -8.45
N GLN A 38 16.65 12.02 -9.33
CA GLN A 38 16.27 13.05 -10.28
C GLN A 38 15.29 12.46 -11.28
N VAL A 39 14.43 13.30 -11.84
CA VAL A 39 13.46 12.91 -12.86
C VAL A 39 13.82 13.64 -14.17
N PRO A 40 14.85 13.17 -14.91
CA PRO A 40 15.26 13.80 -16.16
C PRO A 40 14.10 13.78 -17.16
N GLY A 41 14.00 14.82 -17.97
CA GLY A 41 12.93 14.95 -18.96
C GLY A 41 11.59 15.50 -18.40
N PHE A 42 11.40 15.62 -17.08
CA PHE A 42 10.15 16.15 -16.52
C PHE A 42 9.88 17.59 -17.02
N ASN A 43 10.94 18.40 -17.15
CA ASN A 43 10.79 19.79 -17.64
C ASN A 43 10.36 19.88 -19.09
N ASP A 44 10.62 18.85 -19.90
CA ASP A 44 10.27 18.78 -21.31
C ASP A 44 8.80 18.40 -21.56
N LEU A 45 8.12 17.89 -20.52
CA LEU A 45 6.68 17.62 -20.59
C LEU A 45 5.90 18.92 -20.84
N THR A 46 4.87 18.84 -21.67
CA THR A 46 3.92 19.92 -21.87
C THR A 46 3.16 20.25 -20.56
N LEU A 47 2.58 21.45 -20.48
CA LEU A 47 1.75 21.82 -19.33
C LEU A 47 0.58 20.84 -19.13
N LYS A 48 -0.04 20.35 -20.21
CA LYS A 48 -1.12 19.36 -20.16
C LYS A 48 -0.64 18.05 -19.53
N GLN A 49 0.54 17.53 -19.94
CA GLN A 49 1.14 16.32 -19.37
C GLN A 49 1.53 16.50 -17.89
N LYS A 50 2.14 17.62 -17.53
CA LYS A 50 2.44 17.95 -16.12
C LYS A 50 1.18 18.01 -15.26
N THR A 51 0.09 18.57 -15.79
CA THR A 51 -1.21 18.61 -15.11
C THR A 51 -1.80 17.21 -14.96
N LEU A 52 -1.66 16.34 -15.97
CA LEU A 52 -2.07 14.95 -15.90
C LEU A 52 -1.30 14.19 -14.82
N VAL A 53 0.05 14.29 -14.82
CA VAL A 53 0.91 13.69 -13.76
C VAL A 53 0.45 14.16 -12.38
N TYR A 54 0.19 15.46 -12.19
CA TYR A 54 -0.28 15.98 -10.91
C TYR A 54 -1.61 15.35 -10.47
N TYR A 55 -2.62 15.27 -11.34
CA TYR A 55 -3.91 14.70 -10.98
C TYR A 55 -3.84 13.18 -10.69
N LEU A 56 -3.04 12.45 -11.47
CA LEU A 56 -2.81 11.02 -11.25
C LEU A 56 -2.06 10.79 -9.93
N GLN A 57 -1.05 11.60 -9.62
CA GLN A 57 -0.32 11.54 -8.35
C GLN A 57 -1.23 11.85 -7.15
N GLU A 58 -2.09 12.87 -7.26
CA GLU A 58 -3.07 13.15 -6.22
C GLU A 58 -4.05 11.98 -6.02
N ALA A 59 -4.48 11.31 -7.09
CA ALA A 59 -5.29 10.09 -6.99
C ALA A 59 -4.54 8.97 -6.25
N ALA A 60 -3.26 8.74 -6.60
CA ALA A 60 -2.43 7.72 -5.95
C ALA A 60 -2.25 7.97 -4.45
N LEU A 61 -2.04 9.22 -4.03
CA LEU A 61 -1.86 9.58 -2.63
C LEU A 61 -3.09 9.30 -1.76
N GLN A 62 -4.31 9.30 -2.33
CA GLN A 62 -5.53 9.02 -1.53
C GLN A 62 -5.63 7.55 -1.08
N GLY A 63 -4.97 6.62 -1.76
CA GLY A 63 -5.01 5.19 -1.44
C GLY A 63 -4.01 4.74 -0.38
N ARG A 64 -3.05 5.59 0.04
CA ARG A 64 -2.00 5.22 0.99
C ARG A 64 -2.53 4.61 2.28
N ASP A 65 -3.58 5.17 2.86
CA ASP A 65 -4.16 4.69 4.11
C ASP A 65 -4.85 3.33 3.93
N ILE A 66 -5.31 3.00 2.71
CA ILE A 66 -5.87 1.68 2.40
C ILE A 66 -4.80 0.61 2.59
N LEU A 67 -3.58 0.80 2.05
CA LEU A 67 -2.50 -0.17 2.19
C LEU A 67 -2.09 -0.39 3.64
N PHE A 68 -2.03 0.67 4.46
CA PHE A 68 -1.79 0.54 5.90
C PHE A 68 -2.84 -0.34 6.58
N ASP A 69 -4.11 -0.14 6.28
CA ASP A 69 -5.21 -0.92 6.85
C ASP A 69 -5.23 -2.36 6.35
N GLN A 70 -5.00 -2.59 5.04
CA GLN A 70 -4.87 -3.94 4.47
C GLN A 70 -3.74 -4.75 5.13
N ASN A 71 -2.61 -4.11 5.43
CA ASN A 71 -1.46 -4.78 6.05
C ASN A 71 -1.69 -5.21 7.50
N CYS A 72 -2.47 -4.44 8.28
CA CYS A 72 -2.97 -4.83 9.61
C CYS A 72 -3.99 -3.78 10.09
N LYS A 73 -5.11 -4.22 10.62
CA LYS A 73 -6.20 -3.35 11.11
C LYS A 73 -5.82 -2.33 12.17
N TYR A 74 -4.66 -2.50 12.81
CA TYR A 74 -4.17 -1.56 13.84
C TYR A 74 -3.14 -0.56 13.31
N ASN A 75 -2.65 -0.74 12.10
CA ASN A 75 -1.55 0.07 11.55
C ASN A 75 -1.86 1.56 11.49
N LEU A 76 -3.07 1.95 11.09
CA LEU A 76 -3.44 3.36 11.04
C LEU A 76 -3.46 4.00 12.42
N ALA A 77 -4.00 3.31 13.43
CA ALA A 77 -4.01 3.79 14.81
C ALA A 77 -2.59 3.90 15.37
N ILE A 78 -1.74 2.90 15.13
CA ILE A 78 -0.33 2.91 15.55
C ILE A 78 0.42 4.05 14.87
N ARG A 79 0.35 4.18 13.54
CA ARG A 79 1.00 5.26 12.80
C ARG A 79 0.60 6.62 13.32
N GLN A 80 -0.70 6.89 13.43
CA GLN A 80 -1.21 8.18 13.90
C GLN A 80 -0.75 8.48 15.33
N THR A 81 -0.72 7.49 16.21
CA THR A 81 -0.23 7.65 17.58
C THR A 81 1.26 8.00 17.61
N LEU A 82 2.08 7.25 16.89
CA LEU A 82 3.52 7.51 16.78
C LEU A 82 3.82 8.90 16.19
N GLU A 83 3.09 9.32 15.15
CA GLU A 83 3.19 10.66 14.55
C GLU A 83 2.80 11.76 15.53
N GLN A 84 1.77 11.54 16.35
CA GLN A 84 1.38 12.50 17.40
C GLN A 84 2.44 12.58 18.50
N ILE A 85 3.03 11.47 18.94
CA ILE A 85 4.15 11.48 19.88
C ILE A 85 5.33 12.25 19.26
N TYR A 86 5.76 11.90 18.06
CA TYR A 86 6.87 12.55 17.35
C TYR A 86 6.70 14.08 17.28
N THR A 87 5.49 14.53 16.94
CA THR A 87 5.16 15.95 16.75
C THR A 87 5.07 16.72 18.07
N ASN A 88 4.58 16.07 19.14
CA ASN A 88 4.27 16.74 20.40
C ASN A 88 5.32 16.51 21.51
N TYR A 89 6.31 15.63 21.29
CA TYR A 89 7.33 15.29 22.29
C TYR A 89 8.13 16.50 22.74
N LYS A 90 8.22 16.69 24.06
CA LYS A 90 8.94 17.82 24.69
C LYS A 90 10.17 17.39 25.49
N GLY A 91 10.41 16.09 25.62
CA GLY A 91 11.57 15.56 26.34
C GLY A 91 12.86 15.60 25.55
N ASP A 92 13.91 15.01 26.12
CA ASP A 92 15.21 14.87 25.47
C ASP A 92 15.18 13.84 24.34
N ARG A 93 15.44 14.29 23.12
CA ARG A 93 15.44 13.47 21.89
C ARG A 93 16.68 12.60 21.76
N GLU A 94 17.67 12.77 22.63
CA GLU A 94 18.90 11.96 22.62
C GLU A 94 18.77 10.67 23.45
N THR A 95 17.69 10.50 24.20
CA THR A 95 17.42 9.28 24.99
C THR A 95 17.28 8.04 24.10
N ALA A 96 17.65 6.88 24.65
CA ALA A 96 17.54 5.60 23.93
C ALA A 96 16.09 5.27 23.54
N ASP A 97 15.13 5.51 24.46
CA ASP A 97 13.71 5.28 24.19
C ASP A 97 13.19 6.15 23.03
N TYR A 98 13.55 7.46 23.00
CA TYR A 98 13.08 8.33 21.90
C TYR A 98 13.70 7.94 20.57
N LYS A 99 15.00 7.62 20.54
CA LYS A 99 15.68 7.14 19.33
C LYS A 99 15.09 5.82 18.83
N GLY A 100 14.77 4.90 19.75
CA GLY A 100 14.09 3.65 19.44
C GLY A 100 12.69 3.85 18.86
N LEU A 101 11.91 4.79 19.44
CA LEU A 101 10.59 5.15 18.94
C LEU A 101 10.68 5.78 17.53
N LEU A 102 11.62 6.67 17.31
CA LEU A 102 11.84 7.29 15.99
C LEU A 102 12.22 6.25 14.93
N LEU A 103 13.10 5.29 15.28
CA LEU A 103 13.47 4.20 14.40
C LEU A 103 12.25 3.35 14.04
N TYR A 104 11.43 2.98 15.03
CA TYR A 104 10.21 2.20 14.82
C TYR A 104 9.19 2.96 13.94
N LEU A 105 9.00 4.26 14.17
CA LEU A 105 8.15 5.10 13.32
C LEU A 105 8.63 5.14 11.87
N LYS A 106 9.94 5.26 11.62
CA LYS A 106 10.51 5.21 10.27
C LYS A 106 10.27 3.85 9.60
N GLN A 107 10.43 2.74 10.34
CA GLN A 107 10.12 1.40 9.86
C GLN A 107 8.64 1.25 9.51
N VAL A 108 7.73 1.75 10.36
CA VAL A 108 6.28 1.73 10.13
C VAL A 108 5.90 2.55 8.88
N TRP A 109 6.50 3.72 8.69
CA TRP A 109 6.27 4.53 7.49
C TRP A 109 6.72 3.81 6.22
N PHE A 110 7.93 3.25 6.24
CA PHE A 110 8.52 2.61 5.08
C PHE A 110 7.79 1.32 4.68
N ALA A 111 7.47 0.48 5.65
CA ALA A 111 6.83 -0.81 5.42
C ALA A 111 5.29 -0.74 5.26
N ASN A 112 4.69 0.45 5.37
CA ASN A 112 3.24 0.64 5.45
C ASN A 112 2.59 -0.20 6.57
N GLY A 113 3.24 -0.24 7.74
CA GLY A 113 2.75 -0.95 8.91
C GLY A 113 3.85 -1.53 9.80
N ILE A 114 3.43 -2.31 10.78
CA ILE A 114 4.29 -2.83 11.85
C ILE A 114 5.09 -4.08 11.47
N HIS A 115 5.01 -4.54 10.22
CA HIS A 115 5.69 -5.72 9.73
C HIS A 115 6.71 -5.36 8.65
N HIS A 116 7.84 -6.06 8.66
CA HIS A 116 8.88 -5.90 7.65
C HIS A 116 8.34 -6.25 6.26
N HIS A 117 8.68 -5.44 5.26
CA HIS A 117 8.11 -5.53 3.92
C HIS A 117 8.48 -6.81 3.15
N TYR A 118 9.64 -7.44 3.45
CA TYR A 118 10.06 -8.71 2.84
C TYR A 118 9.83 -9.92 3.74
N SER A 119 10.39 -9.92 4.98
CA SER A 119 10.29 -11.08 5.86
C SER A 119 8.89 -11.32 6.40
N MET A 120 8.02 -10.32 6.32
CA MET A 120 6.67 -10.30 6.88
C MET A 120 6.62 -10.37 8.41
N ASP A 121 7.79 -10.37 9.07
CA ASP A 121 7.89 -10.45 10.53
C ASP A 121 7.57 -9.09 11.17
N LYS A 122 6.97 -9.14 12.35
CA LYS A 122 6.68 -7.95 13.13
C LYS A 122 7.97 -7.29 13.61
N PHE A 123 8.07 -5.96 13.47
CA PHE A 123 9.16 -5.17 14.03
C PHE A 123 9.19 -5.28 15.56
N LYS A 124 10.39 -5.39 16.12
CA LYS A 124 10.62 -5.34 17.56
C LYS A 124 10.88 -3.90 17.98
N PRO A 125 10.05 -3.30 18.87
CA PRO A 125 10.30 -1.95 19.36
C PRO A 125 11.64 -1.89 20.13
N GLN A 126 12.40 -0.82 19.92
CA GLN A 126 13.64 -0.52 20.64
C GLN A 126 13.42 0.60 21.67
N PHE A 127 12.22 0.67 22.22
CA PHE A 127 11.80 1.57 23.29
C PHE A 127 10.94 0.79 24.28
N SER A 128 10.90 1.25 25.52
CA SER A 128 10.13 0.59 26.58
C SER A 128 8.63 0.88 26.43
N GLN A 129 7.80 -0.10 26.82
CA GLN A 129 6.35 0.10 26.91
C GLN A 129 6.01 1.25 27.88
N ALA A 130 6.69 1.33 29.03
CA ALA A 130 6.46 2.39 30.00
C ALA A 130 6.72 3.79 29.41
N PHE A 131 7.76 3.94 28.59
CA PHE A 131 8.00 5.19 27.86
C PHE A 131 6.85 5.49 26.89
N PHE A 132 6.43 4.52 26.09
CA PHE A 132 5.35 4.69 25.13
C PHE A 132 4.06 5.11 25.80
N ASP A 133 3.63 4.41 26.85
CA ASP A 133 2.42 4.73 27.64
C ASP A 133 2.44 6.14 28.21
N ALA A 134 3.59 6.54 28.77
CA ALA A 134 3.77 7.89 29.30
C ALA A 134 3.60 8.95 28.20
N GLN A 135 4.15 8.72 27.00
CA GLN A 135 4.00 9.66 25.89
C GLN A 135 2.56 9.71 25.37
N VAL A 136 1.88 8.57 25.24
CA VAL A 136 0.47 8.51 24.81
C VAL A 136 -0.41 9.29 25.79
N ARG A 137 -0.22 9.10 27.10
CA ARG A 137 -0.96 9.82 28.15
C ARG A 137 -0.67 11.31 28.20
N ALA A 138 0.51 11.73 27.77
CA ALA A 138 0.92 13.13 27.71
C ALA A 138 0.41 13.88 26.47
N LEU A 139 -0.19 13.17 25.48
CA LEU A 139 -0.72 13.82 24.30
C LEU A 139 -1.90 14.73 24.62
N PRO A 140 -2.02 15.88 23.93
CA PRO A 140 -3.19 16.74 24.08
C PRO A 140 -4.50 16.01 23.77
N ALA A 141 -5.56 16.41 24.44
CA ALA A 141 -6.91 15.86 24.24
C ALA A 141 -7.30 15.88 22.74
N GLY A 142 -7.90 14.79 22.27
CA GLY A 142 -8.36 14.65 20.87
C GLY A 142 -7.26 14.36 19.85
N LYS A 143 -6.00 14.14 20.27
CA LYS A 143 -4.89 13.79 19.37
C LYS A 143 -4.75 12.28 19.14
N LEU A 144 -5.32 11.46 20.00
CA LEU A 144 -5.35 10.00 19.82
C LEU A 144 -6.47 9.57 18.87
N PRO A 145 -6.25 8.54 18.05
CA PRO A 145 -7.26 7.99 17.14
C PRO A 145 -8.21 7.03 17.87
N LEU A 146 -8.85 7.52 18.91
CA LEU A 146 -9.77 6.72 19.72
C LEU A 146 -11.06 6.44 18.96
N ALA A 147 -11.57 5.22 19.03
CA ALA A 147 -12.91 4.90 18.60
C ALA A 147 -13.96 5.58 19.49
N LYS A 148 -15.19 5.73 18.98
CA LYS A 148 -16.27 6.34 19.77
C LYS A 148 -16.47 5.58 21.09
N GLY A 149 -16.33 6.28 22.21
CA GLY A 149 -16.46 5.72 23.57
C GLY A 149 -15.24 4.93 24.07
N GLN A 150 -14.15 4.85 23.30
CA GLN A 150 -12.92 4.21 23.75
C GLN A 150 -12.16 5.12 24.71
N THR A 151 -11.70 4.57 25.84
CA THR A 151 -10.83 5.25 26.79
C THR A 151 -9.37 5.11 26.40
N VAL A 152 -8.49 6.01 26.91
CA VAL A 152 -7.04 5.89 26.71
C VAL A 152 -6.51 4.57 27.27
N ASP A 153 -7.01 4.11 28.41
CA ASP A 153 -6.57 2.84 29.01
C ASP A 153 -6.94 1.63 28.15
N SER A 154 -8.16 1.58 27.62
CA SER A 154 -8.57 0.49 26.72
C SER A 154 -7.84 0.55 25.37
N PHE A 155 -7.51 1.74 24.91
CA PHE A 155 -6.69 1.92 23.70
C PHE A 155 -5.26 1.41 23.93
N LEU A 156 -4.60 1.82 25.02
CA LEU A 156 -3.26 1.35 25.38
C LEU A 156 -3.23 -0.17 25.55
N ALA A 157 -4.16 -0.76 26.31
CA ALA A 157 -4.22 -2.22 26.51
C ALA A 157 -4.26 -2.99 25.17
N MET A 158 -4.95 -2.44 24.16
CA MET A 158 -5.00 -3.03 22.82
C MET A 158 -3.68 -2.81 22.04
N ILE A 159 -3.20 -1.57 21.97
CA ILE A 159 -2.03 -1.20 21.16
C ILE A 159 -0.75 -1.80 21.73
N ASP A 160 -0.59 -1.85 23.06
CA ASP A 160 0.56 -2.45 23.73
C ASP A 160 0.69 -3.93 23.38
N LYS A 161 -0.42 -4.67 23.43
CA LYS A 161 -0.42 -6.06 22.99
C LYS A 161 0.03 -6.20 21.54
N VAL A 162 -0.41 -5.30 20.66
CA VAL A 162 -0.03 -5.34 19.24
C VAL A 162 1.43 -5.01 19.04
N ILE A 163 1.97 -4.02 19.75
CA ILE A 163 3.36 -3.55 19.56
C ILE A 163 4.36 -4.47 20.31
N PHE A 164 4.10 -4.79 21.59
CA PHE A 164 5.10 -5.37 22.48
C PHE A 164 5.01 -6.90 22.64
N ASP A 165 3.84 -7.54 22.41
CA ASP A 165 3.76 -9.00 22.45
C ASP A 165 4.32 -9.60 21.15
N PRO A 166 5.49 -10.27 21.17
CA PRO A 166 6.13 -10.76 19.94
C PRO A 166 5.35 -11.91 19.28
N THR A 167 4.45 -12.56 20.00
CA THR A 167 3.67 -13.70 19.49
C THR A 167 2.33 -13.29 18.91
N PHE A 168 1.78 -12.16 19.32
CA PHE A 168 0.52 -11.67 18.82
C PHE A 168 0.70 -10.96 17.47
N MET A 169 0.02 -11.42 16.43
CA MET A 169 0.16 -10.88 15.07
C MET A 169 1.63 -10.90 14.59
N ALA A 170 2.33 -11.98 14.81
CA ALA A 170 3.77 -12.10 14.58
C ALA A 170 4.18 -11.94 13.12
N LYS A 171 3.31 -12.35 12.18
CA LYS A 171 3.55 -12.23 10.73
C LYS A 171 2.40 -11.53 10.02
N ARG A 172 2.72 -10.64 9.07
CA ARG A 172 1.73 -10.04 8.18
C ARG A 172 1.06 -11.08 7.30
N VAL A 173 1.86 -11.92 6.64
CA VAL A 173 1.42 -13.04 5.82
C VAL A 173 2.14 -14.29 6.31
N ASN A 174 1.40 -15.29 6.75
CA ASN A 174 1.91 -16.61 7.07
C ASN A 174 1.59 -17.57 5.93
N GLN A 175 2.57 -18.38 5.53
CA GLN A 175 2.44 -19.41 4.50
C GLN A 175 3.00 -20.75 4.99
N ALA A 176 3.04 -20.97 6.31
CA ALA A 176 3.55 -22.20 6.89
C ALA A 176 2.56 -23.37 6.69
N ASP A 177 3.08 -24.50 6.23
CA ASP A 177 2.28 -25.71 6.04
C ASP A 177 1.59 -26.18 7.32
N GLY A 178 0.39 -26.71 7.17
CA GLY A 178 -0.38 -27.31 8.27
C GLY A 178 -1.04 -26.31 9.22
N GLN A 179 -1.04 -25.04 8.90
CA GLN A 179 -1.71 -23.98 9.65
C GLN A 179 -2.86 -23.38 8.84
N ASP A 180 -3.85 -22.80 9.52
CA ASP A 180 -4.83 -21.94 8.88
C ASP A 180 -4.15 -20.60 8.54
N LEU A 181 -3.94 -20.35 7.26
CA LEU A 181 -3.17 -19.20 6.78
C LEU A 181 -3.86 -17.88 7.09
N ILE A 182 -5.19 -17.85 7.16
CA ILE A 182 -5.98 -16.65 7.50
C ILE A 182 -5.83 -16.32 8.99
N LEU A 183 -6.06 -17.30 9.86
CA LEU A 183 -6.06 -17.09 11.30
C LEU A 183 -4.66 -16.78 11.86
N THR A 184 -3.61 -17.15 11.14
CA THR A 184 -2.21 -16.95 11.54
C THR A 184 -1.54 -15.76 10.86
N SER A 185 -2.23 -15.08 9.94
CA SER A 185 -1.79 -13.82 9.30
C SER A 185 -2.40 -12.60 9.98
N ALA A 186 -1.63 -11.51 10.07
CA ALA A 186 -2.05 -10.25 10.68
C ALA A 186 -2.73 -9.29 9.69
N ASN A 187 -2.69 -9.59 8.39
CA ASN A 187 -3.33 -8.75 7.39
C ASN A 187 -4.85 -8.64 7.61
N ASN A 188 -5.45 -7.56 7.12
CA ASN A 188 -6.86 -7.22 7.36
C ASN A 188 -7.74 -7.52 6.14
N LEU A 189 -7.45 -8.63 5.46
CA LEU A 189 -8.18 -9.04 4.24
C LEU A 189 -9.34 -9.98 4.55
N TYR A 190 -9.32 -10.57 5.75
CA TYR A 190 -10.30 -11.53 6.23
C TYR A 190 -10.73 -11.19 7.66
N GLU A 191 -12.01 -11.43 8.00
CA GLU A 191 -12.50 -11.21 9.37
C GLU A 191 -13.56 -12.22 9.79
N GLY A 192 -13.30 -12.94 10.89
CA GLY A 192 -14.22 -13.91 11.44
C GLY A 192 -14.42 -15.17 10.60
N VAL A 193 -13.54 -15.43 9.65
CA VAL A 193 -13.55 -16.60 8.74
C VAL A 193 -12.26 -17.40 8.90
N THR A 194 -12.34 -18.69 8.59
CA THR A 194 -11.20 -19.60 8.45
C THR A 194 -10.82 -19.74 6.98
N GLN A 195 -9.59 -20.20 6.72
CA GLN A 195 -9.14 -20.53 5.36
C GLN A 195 -10.14 -21.44 4.62
N LYS A 196 -10.56 -22.54 5.28
CA LYS A 196 -11.52 -23.48 4.69
C LYS A 196 -12.84 -22.84 4.31
N GLU A 197 -13.37 -21.94 5.15
CA GLU A 197 -14.65 -21.26 4.85
C GLU A 197 -14.53 -20.34 3.63
N VAL A 198 -13.41 -19.67 3.46
CA VAL A 198 -13.14 -18.81 2.30
C VAL A 198 -12.97 -19.65 1.03
N GLU A 199 -12.21 -20.74 1.10
CA GLU A 199 -12.05 -21.67 -0.02
C GLU A 199 -13.38 -22.28 -0.44
N ASP A 200 -14.19 -22.76 0.51
CA ASP A 200 -15.52 -23.30 0.27
C ASP A 200 -16.49 -22.25 -0.34
N TYR A 201 -16.36 -20.98 0.06
CA TYR A 201 -17.14 -19.89 -0.50
C TYR A 201 -16.77 -19.66 -1.98
N TYR A 202 -15.48 -19.49 -2.29
CA TYR A 202 -15.07 -19.25 -3.68
C TYR A 202 -15.26 -20.46 -4.60
N ASN A 203 -15.15 -21.68 -4.09
CA ASN A 203 -15.47 -22.89 -4.87
C ASN A 203 -16.95 -22.95 -5.30
N LYS A 204 -17.86 -22.27 -4.57
CA LYS A 204 -19.28 -22.19 -4.93
C LYS A 204 -19.61 -21.07 -5.90
N VAL A 205 -18.86 -19.96 -5.86
CA VAL A 205 -19.15 -18.76 -6.69
C VAL A 205 -18.38 -18.73 -7.99
N LYS A 206 -17.26 -19.46 -8.08
CA LYS A 206 -16.46 -19.58 -9.32
C LYS A 206 -17.22 -20.41 -10.35
N ASP A 207 -17.37 -19.88 -11.57
CA ASP A 207 -17.80 -20.67 -12.72
C ASP A 207 -16.58 -21.39 -13.31
N LEU A 208 -16.51 -22.70 -13.10
CA LEU A 208 -15.41 -23.54 -13.61
C LEU A 208 -15.44 -23.72 -15.15
N ASN A 209 -16.54 -23.36 -15.82
CA ASN A 209 -16.67 -23.42 -17.26
C ASN A 209 -16.30 -22.10 -17.94
N ASP A 210 -16.13 -21.03 -17.18
CA ASP A 210 -15.70 -19.73 -17.72
C ASP A 210 -14.25 -19.85 -18.21
N LYS A 211 -14.01 -19.55 -19.49
CA LYS A 211 -12.68 -19.55 -20.11
C LYS A 211 -11.92 -18.26 -19.87
N THR A 212 -12.57 -17.24 -19.39
CA THR A 212 -12.02 -15.91 -19.09
C THR A 212 -12.47 -15.44 -17.71
N PRO A 213 -12.18 -16.24 -16.65
CA PRO A 213 -12.68 -15.93 -15.30
C PRO A 213 -12.11 -14.60 -14.80
N ILE A 214 -12.95 -13.86 -14.11
CA ILE A 214 -12.52 -12.67 -13.37
C ILE A 214 -11.58 -13.05 -12.21
N SER A 215 -10.78 -12.12 -11.73
CA SER A 215 -9.92 -12.28 -10.54
C SER A 215 -10.75 -12.22 -9.26
N TYR A 216 -11.50 -13.30 -8.96
CA TYR A 216 -12.36 -13.39 -7.77
C TYR A 216 -11.63 -12.96 -6.50
N GLY A 217 -12.22 -12.08 -5.71
CA GLY A 217 -11.64 -11.60 -4.46
C GLY A 217 -10.70 -10.41 -4.57
N LEU A 218 -10.28 -10.00 -5.78
CA LEU A 218 -9.21 -9.00 -5.98
C LEU A 218 -9.45 -7.70 -5.23
N ASN A 219 -10.67 -7.18 -5.21
CA ASN A 219 -11.02 -5.90 -4.60
C ASN A 219 -12.02 -6.07 -3.44
N THR A 220 -11.83 -7.09 -2.59
CA THR A 220 -12.75 -7.34 -1.49
C THR A 220 -12.03 -7.72 -0.20
N LYS A 221 -12.68 -7.45 0.93
CA LYS A 221 -12.42 -8.12 2.21
C LYS A 221 -13.50 -9.18 2.42
N VAL A 222 -13.10 -10.38 2.83
CA VAL A 222 -14.05 -11.46 3.14
C VAL A 222 -14.34 -11.49 4.64
N VAL A 223 -15.61 -11.41 4.99
CA VAL A 223 -16.05 -11.33 6.39
C VAL A 223 -17.15 -12.33 6.69
N LYS A 224 -17.35 -12.67 7.97
CA LYS A 224 -18.51 -13.45 8.43
C LYS A 224 -19.53 -12.55 9.11
N ILE A 225 -20.70 -12.39 8.48
CA ILE A 225 -21.83 -11.62 9.02
C ILE A 225 -23.01 -12.57 9.27
N ASN A 226 -23.50 -12.62 10.49
CA ASN A 226 -24.62 -13.50 10.89
C ASN A 226 -24.39 -14.97 10.48
N GLY A 227 -23.15 -15.45 10.62
CA GLY A 227 -22.78 -16.84 10.29
C GLY A 227 -22.58 -17.12 8.79
N LYS A 228 -22.72 -16.12 7.91
CA LYS A 228 -22.52 -16.25 6.48
C LYS A 228 -21.23 -15.58 6.04
N VAL A 229 -20.46 -16.22 5.18
CA VAL A 229 -19.29 -15.64 4.50
C VAL A 229 -19.79 -14.72 3.40
N VAL A 230 -19.32 -13.47 3.40
CA VAL A 230 -19.69 -12.44 2.42
C VAL A 230 -18.48 -11.61 2.03
N GLU A 231 -18.52 -11.01 0.84
CA GLU A 231 -17.52 -10.05 0.37
C GLU A 231 -17.95 -8.61 0.70
N GLU A 232 -17.01 -7.82 1.20
CA GLU A 232 -17.15 -6.36 1.31
C GLU A 232 -16.27 -5.70 0.25
N PRO A 233 -16.86 -5.26 -0.88
CA PRO A 233 -16.08 -4.75 -2.00
C PRO A 233 -15.47 -3.37 -1.70
N TYR A 234 -14.26 -3.14 -2.19
CA TYR A 234 -13.56 -1.87 -2.19
C TYR A 234 -14.07 -1.00 -3.33
N LYS A 235 -15.00 -0.10 -3.02
CA LYS A 235 -15.65 0.77 -4.01
C LYS A 235 -16.30 1.98 -3.36
N VAL A 236 -16.79 2.91 -4.18
CA VAL A 236 -17.67 3.99 -3.70
C VAL A 236 -18.92 3.37 -3.07
N GLY A 237 -19.22 3.76 -1.84
CA GLY A 237 -20.34 3.21 -1.05
C GLY A 237 -20.06 1.85 -0.38
N GLY A 238 -18.89 1.25 -0.63
CA GLY A 238 -18.40 0.04 0.03
C GLY A 238 -17.27 0.32 1.03
N LEU A 239 -16.43 -0.69 1.27
CA LEU A 239 -15.24 -0.54 2.12
C LEU A 239 -14.26 0.46 1.46
N TYR A 240 -13.59 1.27 2.26
CA TYR A 240 -12.72 2.38 1.84
C TYR A 240 -13.39 3.48 1.01
N SER A 241 -14.72 3.57 1.01
CA SER A 241 -15.49 4.52 0.20
C SER A 241 -14.97 5.97 0.30
N LYS A 242 -14.57 6.44 1.49
CA LYS A 242 -14.07 7.80 1.69
C LYS A 242 -12.79 8.08 0.89
N ALA A 243 -11.85 7.16 0.88
CA ALA A 243 -10.61 7.26 0.11
C ALA A 243 -10.90 7.12 -1.39
N ILE A 244 -11.66 6.08 -1.77
CA ILE A 244 -12.00 5.77 -3.16
C ILE A 244 -12.79 6.92 -3.82
N THR A 245 -13.70 7.57 -3.10
CA THR A 245 -14.40 8.76 -3.63
C THR A 245 -13.42 9.90 -3.98
N LYS A 246 -12.36 10.07 -3.19
CA LYS A 246 -11.32 11.08 -3.50
C LYS A 246 -10.44 10.65 -4.69
N ILE A 247 -10.13 9.35 -4.80
CA ILE A 247 -9.43 8.80 -5.96
C ILE A 247 -10.25 9.09 -7.22
N VAL A 248 -11.54 8.76 -7.23
CA VAL A 248 -12.47 9.03 -8.34
C VAL A 248 -12.53 10.52 -8.68
N TYR A 249 -12.54 11.40 -7.66
CA TYR A 249 -12.50 12.84 -7.90
C TYR A 249 -11.27 13.28 -8.69
N TRP A 250 -10.08 12.79 -8.33
CA TRP A 250 -8.85 13.13 -9.01
C TRP A 250 -8.71 12.45 -10.37
N LEU A 251 -9.17 11.21 -10.52
CA LEU A 251 -9.21 10.51 -11.81
C LEU A 251 -10.12 11.21 -12.81
N LYS A 252 -11.27 11.78 -12.39
CA LYS A 252 -12.12 12.60 -13.26
C LYS A 252 -11.39 13.85 -13.76
N LYS A 253 -10.56 14.48 -12.95
CA LYS A 253 -9.73 15.61 -13.39
C LYS A 253 -8.65 15.15 -14.37
N ALA A 254 -8.02 13.98 -14.12
CA ALA A 254 -7.03 13.39 -15.01
C ALA A 254 -7.65 13.06 -16.39
N SER A 255 -8.81 12.44 -16.42
CA SER A 255 -9.57 12.12 -17.66
C SER A 255 -9.78 13.36 -18.55
N ASN A 256 -10.10 14.52 -17.94
CA ASN A 256 -10.31 15.76 -18.68
C ASN A 256 -9.04 16.34 -19.35
N VAL A 257 -7.85 15.90 -18.93
CA VAL A 257 -6.56 16.33 -19.46
C VAL A 257 -5.74 15.17 -20.04
N ALA A 258 -6.39 14.06 -20.33
CA ALA A 258 -5.76 12.91 -20.97
C ALA A 258 -5.10 13.29 -22.29
N GLU A 259 -3.99 12.64 -22.65
CA GLU A 259 -3.21 13.00 -23.84
C GLU A 259 -3.97 12.69 -25.14
N ASN A 260 -4.78 11.62 -25.13
CA ASN A 260 -5.59 11.19 -26.26
C ASN A 260 -6.88 10.48 -25.80
N GLU A 261 -7.77 10.15 -26.75
CA GLU A 261 -9.07 9.55 -26.45
C GLU A 261 -8.96 8.12 -25.87
N ALA A 262 -7.96 7.33 -26.26
CA ALA A 262 -7.78 5.98 -25.72
C ALA A 262 -7.35 6.04 -24.25
N GLN A 263 -6.43 6.95 -23.90
CA GLN A 263 -6.05 7.18 -22.50
C GLN A 263 -7.25 7.67 -21.68
N LYS A 264 -8.02 8.61 -22.22
CA LYS A 264 -9.25 9.05 -21.58
C LYS A 264 -10.21 7.90 -21.32
N ALA A 265 -10.42 7.05 -22.31
CA ALA A 265 -11.36 5.94 -22.22
C ALA A 265 -10.98 4.94 -21.12
N TYR A 266 -9.71 4.56 -20.99
CA TYR A 266 -9.33 3.63 -19.91
C TYR A 266 -9.34 4.31 -18.54
N ILE A 267 -9.04 5.62 -18.41
CA ILE A 267 -9.22 6.34 -17.15
C ILE A 267 -10.71 6.36 -16.75
N ASP A 268 -11.61 6.60 -17.68
CA ASP A 268 -13.07 6.58 -17.42
C ASP A 268 -13.54 5.16 -17.04
N LYS A 269 -12.95 4.11 -17.63
CA LYS A 269 -13.22 2.71 -17.27
C LYS A 269 -12.73 2.38 -15.85
N LEU A 270 -11.58 2.90 -15.44
CA LEU A 270 -11.10 2.77 -14.06
C LEU A 270 -12.02 3.49 -13.06
N ILE A 271 -12.55 4.65 -13.42
CA ILE A 271 -13.56 5.36 -12.61
C ILE A 271 -14.83 4.53 -12.47
N GLU A 272 -15.28 3.86 -13.54
CA GLU A 272 -16.41 2.94 -13.52
C GLU A 272 -16.15 1.78 -12.56
N PHE A 273 -14.96 1.15 -12.62
CA PHE A 273 -14.55 0.10 -11.70
C PHE A 273 -14.64 0.54 -10.24
N TYR A 274 -14.04 1.66 -9.88
CA TYR A 274 -14.11 2.19 -8.51
C TYR A 274 -15.52 2.54 -8.05
N THR A 275 -16.39 2.89 -8.99
CA THR A 275 -17.79 3.23 -8.69
C THR A 275 -18.63 1.97 -8.48
N THR A 276 -18.46 0.96 -9.32
CA THR A 276 -19.29 -0.25 -9.34
C THR A 276 -18.71 -1.39 -8.51
N GLY A 277 -17.37 -1.49 -8.44
CA GLY A 277 -16.65 -2.64 -7.88
C GLY A 277 -16.61 -3.86 -8.80
N SER A 278 -17.03 -3.72 -10.06
CA SER A 278 -17.13 -4.82 -11.04
C SER A 278 -15.75 -5.26 -11.51
N LEU A 279 -15.35 -6.50 -11.23
CA LEU A 279 -14.08 -7.07 -11.69
C LEU A 279 -14.05 -7.25 -13.21
N LYS A 280 -15.20 -7.48 -13.85
CA LYS A 280 -15.27 -7.49 -15.32
C LYS A 280 -14.92 -6.11 -15.90
N THR A 281 -15.36 -5.04 -15.26
CA THR A 281 -14.97 -3.67 -15.63
C THR A 281 -13.47 -3.43 -15.43
N PHE A 282 -12.86 -4.05 -14.39
CA PHE A 282 -11.43 -3.99 -14.17
C PHE A 282 -10.64 -4.73 -15.26
N ASP A 283 -11.11 -5.89 -15.71
CA ASP A 283 -10.51 -6.61 -16.83
C ASP A 283 -10.56 -5.78 -18.13
N ASP A 284 -11.73 -5.19 -18.42
CA ASP A 284 -11.88 -4.29 -19.59
C ASP A 284 -10.93 -3.09 -19.51
N TYR A 285 -10.79 -2.47 -18.32
CA TYR A 285 -9.80 -1.43 -18.05
C TYR A 285 -8.39 -1.90 -18.33
N SER A 286 -8.02 -3.07 -17.83
CA SER A 286 -6.66 -3.61 -17.94
C SER A 286 -6.30 -3.90 -19.41
N ILE A 287 -7.24 -4.40 -20.21
CA ILE A 287 -7.06 -4.61 -21.65
C ILE A 287 -6.84 -3.27 -22.36
N MET A 288 -7.71 -2.28 -22.12
CA MET A 288 -7.61 -0.95 -22.73
C MET A 288 -6.30 -0.25 -22.36
N TRP A 289 -5.86 -0.36 -21.10
CA TRP A 289 -4.59 0.18 -20.63
C TRP A 289 -3.40 -0.51 -21.32
N ALA A 290 -3.42 -1.83 -21.46
CA ALA A 290 -2.34 -2.60 -22.10
C ALA A 290 -2.22 -2.31 -23.61
N GLU A 291 -3.34 -1.99 -24.28
CA GLU A 291 -3.37 -1.64 -25.72
C GLU A 291 -2.93 -0.19 -25.98
N GLU A 292 -3.04 0.69 -24.98
CA GLU A 292 -2.64 2.10 -25.14
C GLU A 292 -1.13 2.27 -24.96
N THR A 293 -0.43 2.48 -26.07
CA THR A 293 1.05 2.59 -26.11
C THR A 293 1.55 3.98 -26.53
N LYS A 294 0.66 4.90 -26.90
CA LYS A 294 1.01 6.19 -27.52
C LYS A 294 1.25 7.30 -26.50
N SER A 295 0.60 7.23 -25.34
CA SER A 295 0.74 8.22 -24.28
C SER A 295 2.14 8.27 -23.71
N THR A 296 2.58 9.46 -23.37
CA THR A 296 3.85 9.71 -22.68
C THR A 296 3.71 9.45 -21.18
N VAL A 297 2.63 9.92 -20.57
CA VAL A 297 2.34 9.71 -19.15
C VAL A 297 1.61 8.38 -18.98
N ASP A 298 2.05 7.58 -17.99
CA ASP A 298 1.46 6.30 -17.66
C ASP A 298 1.30 6.17 -16.14
N PHE A 299 0.42 5.27 -15.68
CA PHE A 299 0.17 5.11 -14.26
C PHE A 299 -0.41 3.74 -13.91
N ILE A 300 -0.20 3.34 -12.67
CA ILE A 300 -0.89 2.24 -11.99
C ILE A 300 -1.72 2.86 -10.86
N ASN A 301 -2.95 2.43 -10.70
CA ASN A 301 -3.84 2.87 -9.62
C ASN A 301 -4.91 1.80 -9.40
N GLY A 302 -4.81 1.02 -8.34
CA GLY A 302 -5.74 -0.08 -8.12
C GLY A 302 -5.37 -1.03 -7.00
N PHE A 303 -6.10 -2.13 -6.96
CA PHE A 303 -5.81 -3.32 -6.15
C PHE A 303 -5.15 -4.33 -7.10
N ILE A 304 -3.81 -4.43 -7.04
CA ILE A 304 -3.04 -5.07 -8.10
C ILE A 304 -2.38 -6.36 -7.63
N GLU A 305 -1.42 -6.26 -6.71
CA GLU A 305 -0.56 -7.37 -6.31
C GLU A 305 -1.17 -8.18 -5.17
N SER A 306 -1.34 -9.48 -5.37
CA SER A 306 -1.99 -10.37 -4.38
C SER A 306 -1.02 -11.13 -3.46
N TYR A 307 0.29 -10.92 -3.55
CA TYR A 307 1.25 -11.58 -2.65
C TYR A 307 1.13 -11.13 -1.18
N GLY A 308 0.43 -10.03 -0.91
CA GLY A 308 0.05 -9.60 0.44
C GLY A 308 -1.09 -10.40 1.07
N ASP A 309 -1.72 -11.27 0.31
CA ASP A 309 -2.78 -12.18 0.74
C ASP A 309 -2.24 -13.61 0.88
N PRO A 310 -2.41 -14.29 2.03
CA PRO A 310 -1.97 -15.67 2.19
C PRO A 310 -2.65 -16.66 1.22
N LEU A 311 -3.83 -16.31 0.68
CA LEU A 311 -4.52 -17.11 -0.34
C LEU A 311 -4.26 -16.62 -1.78
N GLY A 312 -3.51 -15.51 -1.94
CA GLY A 312 -3.17 -14.96 -3.25
C GLY A 312 -4.36 -14.41 -4.05
N MET A 313 -5.43 -13.97 -3.40
CA MET A 313 -6.68 -13.53 -4.03
C MET A 313 -6.86 -12.01 -4.00
N THR A 314 -6.79 -11.42 -2.80
CA THR A 314 -7.06 -9.99 -2.62
C THR A 314 -5.85 -9.14 -3.03
N GLY A 315 -6.08 -8.17 -3.90
CA GLY A 315 -5.06 -7.21 -4.33
C GLY A 315 -4.75 -6.17 -3.26
N SER A 316 -3.45 -5.93 -3.02
CA SER A 316 -2.99 -4.80 -2.24
C SER A 316 -3.15 -3.50 -3.02
N TRP A 317 -3.44 -2.38 -2.32
CA TRP A 317 -3.48 -1.07 -2.94
C TRP A 317 -2.12 -0.68 -3.50
N GLU A 318 -2.13 -0.22 -4.75
CA GLU A 318 -0.95 0.30 -5.42
C GLU A 318 -1.29 1.56 -6.21
N GLY A 319 -0.38 2.54 -6.20
CA GLY A 319 -0.50 3.77 -6.98
C GLY A 319 0.88 4.29 -7.37
N MET A 320 1.14 4.40 -8.66
CA MET A 320 2.39 4.89 -9.23
C MET A 320 2.09 5.72 -10.48
N VAL A 321 2.85 6.79 -10.68
CA VAL A 321 2.77 7.61 -11.89
C VAL A 321 4.17 7.72 -12.49
N ASN A 322 4.29 7.50 -13.77
CA ASN A 322 5.53 7.59 -14.51
C ASN A 322 5.32 8.27 -15.87
N PHE A 323 6.40 8.50 -16.59
CA PHE A 323 6.35 8.92 -17.99
C PHE A 323 7.50 8.30 -18.77
N LYS A 324 7.27 8.07 -20.05
CA LYS A 324 8.26 7.49 -20.97
C LYS A 324 9.29 8.56 -21.32
N ASN A 325 10.57 8.23 -21.13
CA ASN A 325 11.68 9.02 -21.69
C ASN A 325 11.95 8.47 -23.10
N LYS A 326 11.61 9.24 -24.13
CA LYS A 326 11.79 8.85 -25.55
C LYS A 326 13.16 9.27 -26.05
#